data_79c643ff973da09acf1afcaa417f8444
#
_entry.id   79c643ff973da09acf1afcaa417f8444
#
_cell.length_a   1.000
_cell.length_b   1.000
_cell.length_c   1.000
_cell.angle_alpha   90.00
_cell.angle_beta   90.00
_cell.angle_gamma   90.00
#
_symmetry.space_group_name_H-M   'P 1'
#
loop_
_entity.id
_entity.type
_entity.pdbx_description
1 polymer ?
#
loop_
_entity_poly.entity_id
_entity_poly.type
_entity_poly.pdbx_seq_one_letter_code
_entity_poly.pdbx_strand_id
1 'polypeptide(L)'
;MQNPFTTTFSKVPDDSYISIDQLDEIINNFSYDNPSESVYKITGVRGSGKTVLLAKVEDRIRQKDFKDNGWLICNLSPVRDMLGQMAAFLKKEGFSKDKKKSKSVNVSANVMGTGGGIGISSTDEDRLFDIGIEIGEMLSEAADEGKKILVGIDDVSKTEDMIVFASEYAKWLIERYPVYLVCTGLYENIEQLSNVKNLTFFRRATTIMTKPLNHIKITEMYRNKLGIDTKDAKELADMTKGYAYAFQELGVLCFNKKYKNVEMAEGDLKMELYSYAYEKIWEEMAEGDRELVCLLTEKDELKREDIISKMKKPQNYSVYRDRLMRRGVVKVRQGYIGLILPYFGEFIREYHM
;
A
#
# COMPACT_ATOMS: atom_id res chain seq x y z
N MET A 1 25.23 -16.65 10.03
CA MET A 1 24.21 -15.75 10.63
C MET A 1 23.47 -15.11 9.47
N GLN A 2 22.14 -15.16 9.46
CA GLN A 2 21.34 -14.59 8.37
C GLN A 2 21.27 -13.07 8.54
N ASN A 3 21.27 -12.32 7.41
CA ASN A 3 21.11 -10.87 7.45
C ASN A 3 19.69 -10.52 7.96
N PRO A 4 19.56 -9.74 9.04
CA PRO A 4 18.26 -9.35 9.57
C PRO A 4 17.53 -8.28 8.73
N PHE A 5 18.26 -7.58 7.87
CA PHE A 5 17.72 -6.56 6.97
C PHE A 5 17.41 -7.14 5.59
N THR A 6 16.43 -6.59 4.89
CA THR A 6 16.08 -7.04 3.55
C THR A 6 15.41 -5.92 2.73
N THR A 7 15.80 -5.84 1.46
CA THR A 7 15.16 -5.01 0.43
C THR A 7 14.50 -5.86 -0.65
N THR A 8 14.44 -7.19 -0.44
CA THR A 8 13.81 -8.11 -1.38
C THR A 8 12.31 -7.84 -1.46
N PHE A 9 11.80 -7.70 -2.68
CA PHE A 9 10.38 -7.48 -2.94
C PHE A 9 9.52 -8.57 -2.28
N SER A 10 8.40 -8.18 -1.70
CA SER A 10 7.43 -9.04 -0.99
C SER A 10 7.96 -9.76 0.26
N LYS A 11 9.21 -9.51 0.68
CA LYS A 11 9.72 -10.06 1.94
C LYS A 11 9.54 -9.05 3.07
N VAL A 12 8.73 -9.42 4.06
CA VAL A 12 8.58 -8.62 5.28
C VAL A 12 9.87 -8.71 6.10
N PRO A 13 10.44 -7.59 6.56
CA PRO A 13 11.69 -7.58 7.34
C PRO A 13 11.41 -7.89 8.82
N ASP A 14 10.95 -9.10 9.15
CA ASP A 14 10.48 -9.46 10.50
C ASP A 14 11.52 -9.18 11.59
N ASP A 15 12.80 -9.47 11.32
CA ASP A 15 13.90 -9.26 12.26
C ASP A 15 14.31 -7.81 12.46
N SER A 16 13.98 -6.94 11.51
CA SER A 16 14.30 -5.50 11.51
C SER A 16 13.07 -4.62 11.32
N TYR A 17 11.87 -5.15 11.56
CA TYR A 17 10.64 -4.36 11.47
C TYR A 17 10.57 -3.30 12.57
N ILE A 18 10.30 -2.07 12.17
CA ILE A 18 10.01 -0.96 13.08
C ILE A 18 8.53 -0.66 13.02
N SER A 19 7.82 -0.91 14.12
CA SER A 19 6.39 -0.62 14.23
C SER A 19 6.12 0.88 14.09
N ILE A 20 5.06 1.19 13.35
CA ILE A 20 4.56 2.53 13.09
C ILE A 20 3.11 2.67 13.57
N ASP A 21 2.74 3.86 14.04
CA ASP A 21 1.43 4.14 14.65
C ASP A 21 0.25 3.89 13.69
N GLN A 22 0.50 3.94 12.38
CA GLN A 22 -0.50 3.67 11.35
C GLN A 22 -0.99 2.21 11.36
N LEU A 23 -0.14 1.26 11.76
CA LEU A 23 -0.57 -0.12 11.97
C LEU A 23 -1.59 -0.19 13.09
N ASP A 24 -1.28 0.45 14.23
CA ASP A 24 -2.16 0.44 15.41
C ASP A 24 -3.50 1.12 15.10
N GLU A 25 -3.51 2.19 14.30
CA GLU A 25 -4.74 2.87 13.87
C GLU A 25 -5.68 1.90 13.12
N ILE A 26 -5.17 1.16 12.14
CA ILE A 26 -5.97 0.20 11.36
C ILE A 26 -6.44 -0.96 12.26
N ILE A 27 -5.54 -1.54 13.04
CA ILE A 27 -5.83 -2.70 13.87
C ILE A 27 -6.82 -2.37 14.99
N ASN A 28 -6.69 -1.22 15.62
CA ASN A 28 -7.62 -0.78 16.65
C ASN A 28 -9.05 -0.66 16.08
N ASN A 29 -9.22 -0.10 14.87
CA ASN A 29 -10.52 -0.06 14.22
C ASN A 29 -11.07 -1.47 13.94
N PHE A 30 -10.25 -2.39 13.43
CA PHE A 30 -10.68 -3.76 13.11
C PHE A 30 -10.88 -4.64 14.36
N SER A 31 -10.40 -4.23 15.53
CA SER A 31 -10.61 -4.94 16.78
C SER A 31 -12.04 -4.77 17.36
N TYR A 32 -12.80 -3.79 16.88
CA TYR A 32 -14.18 -3.62 17.26
C TYR A 32 -15.10 -4.66 16.59
N ASP A 33 -16.17 -5.03 17.26
CA ASP A 33 -17.18 -5.94 16.69
C ASP A 33 -17.80 -5.35 15.41
N ASN A 34 -18.00 -4.05 15.39
CA ASN A 34 -18.47 -3.29 14.23
C ASN A 34 -17.48 -2.15 13.92
N PRO A 35 -16.46 -2.38 13.10
CA PRO A 35 -15.49 -1.37 12.71
C PRO A 35 -16.16 -0.16 12.04
N SER A 36 -15.77 1.05 12.43
CA SER A 36 -16.33 2.28 11.88
C SER A 36 -15.85 2.56 10.45
N GLU A 37 -14.61 2.17 10.14
CA GLU A 37 -14.01 2.31 8.82
C GLU A 37 -13.92 0.95 8.13
N SER A 38 -14.52 0.85 6.96
CA SER A 38 -14.47 -0.38 6.15
C SER A 38 -13.36 -0.38 5.10
N VAL A 39 -12.78 0.79 4.80
CA VAL A 39 -11.80 0.95 3.72
C VAL A 39 -10.65 1.84 4.14
N TYR A 40 -9.43 1.30 4.04
CA TYR A 40 -8.19 2.05 4.21
C TYR A 40 -7.38 2.05 2.91
N LYS A 41 -6.90 3.24 2.54
CA LYS A 41 -5.98 3.46 1.42
C LYS A 41 -4.62 3.85 1.98
N ILE A 42 -3.61 3.03 1.79
CA ILE A 42 -2.25 3.30 2.23
C ILE A 42 -1.48 3.91 1.06
N THR A 43 -0.95 5.12 1.25
CA THR A 43 -0.18 5.82 0.23
C THR A 43 1.15 6.34 0.77
N GLY A 44 2.04 6.75 -0.11
CA GLY A 44 3.36 7.28 0.21
C GLY A 44 4.33 7.09 -0.95
N VAL A 45 5.51 7.67 -0.82
CA VAL A 45 6.56 7.56 -1.83
C VAL A 45 6.98 6.10 -2.06
N ARG A 46 7.54 5.80 -3.24
CA ARG A 46 8.16 4.49 -3.51
C ARG A 46 9.19 4.14 -2.42
N GLY A 47 9.21 2.90 -1.94
CA GLY A 47 10.12 2.49 -0.85
C GLY A 47 9.75 2.99 0.55
N SER A 48 8.59 3.60 0.78
CA SER A 48 8.16 4.09 2.10
C SER A 48 7.57 3.01 3.01
N GLY A 49 7.49 1.75 2.56
CA GLY A 49 7.01 0.62 3.36
C GLY A 49 5.50 0.33 3.25
N LYS A 50 4.80 0.82 2.23
CA LYS A 50 3.36 0.57 2.02
C LYS A 50 2.99 -0.91 2.02
N THR A 51 3.67 -1.71 1.19
CA THR A 51 3.48 -3.17 1.10
C THR A 51 3.76 -3.87 2.43
N VAL A 52 4.80 -3.41 3.15
CA VAL A 52 5.13 -3.95 4.48
C VAL A 52 4.04 -3.63 5.50
N LEU A 53 3.47 -2.43 5.46
CA LEU A 53 2.36 -2.06 6.34
C LEU A 53 1.13 -2.92 6.06
N LEU A 54 0.75 -3.12 4.79
CA LEU A 54 -0.35 -4.03 4.41
C LEU A 54 -0.09 -5.44 4.93
N ALA A 55 1.11 -6.00 4.67
CA ALA A 55 1.47 -7.34 5.16
C ALA A 55 1.41 -7.45 6.69
N LYS A 56 1.82 -6.40 7.43
CA LYS A 56 1.72 -6.38 8.90
C LYS A 56 0.28 -6.26 9.40
N VAL A 57 -0.60 -5.56 8.69
CA VAL A 57 -2.05 -5.59 8.98
C VAL A 57 -2.57 -7.01 8.83
N GLU A 58 -2.25 -7.69 7.73
CA GLU A 58 -2.67 -9.07 7.50
C GLU A 58 -2.09 -10.04 8.54
N ASP A 59 -0.80 -9.93 8.87
CA ASP A 59 -0.16 -10.77 9.89
C ASP A 59 -0.85 -10.62 11.24
N ARG A 60 -1.27 -9.39 11.59
CA ARG A 60 -1.98 -9.13 12.83
C ARG A 60 -3.40 -9.72 12.81
N ILE A 61 -4.10 -9.63 11.68
CA ILE A 61 -5.42 -10.25 11.50
C ILE A 61 -5.35 -11.79 11.50
N ARG A 62 -4.22 -12.40 11.11
CA ARG A 62 -4.01 -13.86 11.20
C ARG A 62 -3.79 -14.36 12.63
N GLN A 63 -3.57 -13.48 13.60
CA GLN A 63 -3.38 -13.88 15.00
C GLN A 63 -4.67 -14.44 15.60
N LYS A 64 -4.49 -15.22 16.66
CA LYS A 64 -5.57 -16.02 17.25
C LYS A 64 -6.80 -15.22 17.63
N ASP A 65 -6.63 -14.05 18.23
CA ASP A 65 -7.73 -13.19 18.66
C ASP A 65 -8.63 -12.74 17.51
N PHE A 66 -8.06 -12.34 16.38
CA PHE A 66 -8.85 -12.03 15.17
C PHE A 66 -9.42 -13.26 14.51
N LYS A 67 -8.64 -14.33 14.41
CA LYS A 67 -9.10 -15.60 13.82
C LYS A 67 -10.29 -16.20 14.58
N ASP A 68 -10.25 -16.18 15.91
CA ASP A 68 -11.34 -16.66 16.76
C ASP A 68 -12.60 -15.79 16.61
N ASN A 69 -12.44 -14.50 16.23
CA ASN A 69 -13.52 -13.58 15.88
C ASN A 69 -13.96 -13.64 14.40
N GLY A 70 -13.62 -14.71 13.69
CA GLY A 70 -14.12 -15.02 12.36
C GLY A 70 -13.45 -14.29 11.21
N TRP A 71 -12.32 -13.63 11.41
CA TRP A 71 -11.61 -12.93 10.33
C TRP A 71 -10.95 -13.89 9.34
N LEU A 72 -11.16 -13.62 8.06
CA LEU A 72 -10.54 -14.27 6.91
C LEU A 72 -9.79 -13.22 6.08
N ILE A 73 -8.73 -13.62 5.37
CA ILE A 73 -7.93 -12.71 4.55
C ILE A 73 -7.93 -13.17 3.11
N CYS A 74 -8.38 -12.30 2.23
CA CYS A 74 -8.41 -12.45 0.79
C CYS A 74 -7.45 -11.46 0.12
N ASN A 75 -6.32 -11.93 -0.40
CA ASN A 75 -5.39 -11.11 -1.16
C ASN A 75 -5.71 -11.19 -2.64
N LEU A 76 -5.98 -10.03 -3.24
CA LEU A 76 -6.29 -9.90 -4.65
C LEU A 76 -5.14 -9.23 -5.40
N SER A 77 -4.81 -9.76 -6.57
CA SER A 77 -3.92 -9.09 -7.52
C SER A 77 -4.72 -8.08 -8.35
N PRO A 78 -4.30 -6.79 -8.42
CA PRO A 78 -5.03 -5.77 -9.18
C PRO A 78 -4.86 -5.90 -10.70
N VAL A 79 -4.14 -6.92 -11.18
CA VAL A 79 -3.72 -7.04 -12.59
C VAL A 79 -4.76 -7.75 -13.46
N ARG A 80 -5.64 -8.58 -12.89
CA ARG A 80 -6.60 -9.38 -13.67
C ARG A 80 -7.71 -9.96 -12.81
N ASP A 81 -8.90 -10.09 -13.42
CA ASP A 81 -10.06 -10.86 -12.93
C ASP A 81 -10.23 -10.87 -11.40
N MET A 82 -10.31 -9.70 -10.80
CA MET A 82 -10.38 -9.55 -9.35
C MET A 82 -11.65 -10.18 -8.77
N LEU A 83 -12.77 -10.14 -9.49
CA LEU A 83 -14.01 -10.80 -9.05
C LEU A 83 -13.86 -12.32 -9.07
N GLY A 84 -13.24 -12.89 -10.11
CA GLY A 84 -12.95 -14.32 -10.17
C GLY A 84 -12.02 -14.77 -9.05
N GLN A 85 -11.00 -13.97 -8.70
CA GLN A 85 -10.14 -14.25 -7.54
C GLN A 85 -10.94 -14.24 -6.23
N MET A 86 -11.84 -13.26 -6.03
CA MET A 86 -12.69 -13.18 -4.84
C MET A 86 -13.62 -14.38 -4.75
N ALA A 87 -14.29 -14.76 -5.85
CA ALA A 87 -15.16 -15.94 -5.90
C ALA A 87 -14.39 -17.23 -5.60
N ALA A 88 -13.20 -17.38 -6.16
CA ALA A 88 -12.35 -18.55 -5.90
C ALA A 88 -11.92 -18.64 -4.43
N PHE A 89 -11.58 -17.50 -3.82
CA PHE A 89 -11.30 -17.44 -2.38
C PHE A 89 -12.49 -17.88 -1.54
N LEU A 90 -13.67 -17.31 -1.77
CA LEU A 90 -14.88 -17.64 -1.00
C LEU A 90 -15.24 -19.12 -1.12
N LYS A 91 -15.16 -19.69 -2.33
CA LYS A 91 -15.36 -21.14 -2.56
C LYS A 91 -14.36 -21.99 -1.79
N LYS A 92 -13.09 -21.59 -1.76
CA LYS A 92 -12.04 -22.28 -1.01
C LYS A 92 -12.29 -22.27 0.50
N GLU A 93 -12.80 -21.15 1.03
CA GLU A 93 -13.18 -21.05 2.45
C GLU A 93 -14.47 -21.81 2.77
N GLY A 94 -15.12 -22.37 1.75
CA GLY A 94 -16.26 -23.28 1.87
C GLY A 94 -17.62 -22.63 1.69
N PHE A 95 -17.67 -21.37 1.24
CA PHE A 95 -18.91 -20.70 0.86
C PHE A 95 -19.27 -21.08 -0.57
N SER A 96 -20.43 -21.68 -0.78
CA SER A 96 -20.90 -22.06 -2.11
C SER A 96 -22.39 -22.28 -2.16
N LYS A 97 -23.00 -21.94 -3.30
CA LYS A 97 -24.45 -22.12 -3.58
C LYS A 97 -24.97 -23.54 -3.39
N ASP A 98 -24.11 -24.56 -3.47
CA ASP A 98 -24.49 -25.97 -3.48
C ASP A 98 -24.79 -26.55 -2.09
N LYS A 99 -24.31 -25.91 -1.01
CA LYS A 99 -24.57 -26.39 0.36
C LYS A 99 -26.03 -26.25 0.80
N LYS A 100 -26.76 -25.24 0.31
CA LYS A 100 -28.18 -25.04 0.66
C LYS A 100 -29.10 -26.09 -0.01
N LYS A 101 -28.68 -26.71 -1.11
CA LYS A 101 -29.45 -27.78 -1.79
C LYS A 101 -29.33 -29.16 -1.16
N SER A 102 -28.31 -29.41 -0.34
CA SER A 102 -28.12 -30.73 0.27
C SER A 102 -28.95 -30.98 1.55
N LYS A 103 -29.69 -29.99 2.04
CA LYS A 103 -30.57 -30.12 3.21
C LYS A 103 -32.06 -30.28 2.89
N SER A 104 -32.48 -30.24 1.63
CA SER A 104 -33.85 -30.54 1.25
C SER A 104 -33.92 -31.21 -0.11
N VAL A 105 -34.43 -32.44 -0.08
CA VAL A 105 -34.99 -33.20 -1.20
C VAL A 105 -34.03 -34.17 -1.91
N ASN A 106 -34.04 -35.42 -1.43
CA ASN A 106 -34.01 -36.57 -2.28
C ASN A 106 -35.25 -36.56 -3.19
N VAL A 107 -35.06 -36.18 -4.46
CA VAL A 107 -36.03 -36.55 -5.51
C VAL A 107 -35.19 -36.95 -6.75
N SER A 108 -35.23 -38.23 -6.98
CA SER A 108 -34.84 -38.84 -8.24
C SER A 108 -35.67 -38.25 -9.39
N ALA A 109 -35.04 -37.80 -10.45
CA ALA A 109 -35.67 -37.74 -11.75
C ALA A 109 -34.60 -37.91 -12.84
N ASN A 110 -34.51 -39.14 -13.32
CA ASN A 110 -34.03 -39.44 -14.65
C ASN A 110 -34.95 -38.75 -15.68
N VAL A 111 -34.40 -37.92 -16.56
CA VAL A 111 -34.95 -37.70 -17.88
C VAL A 111 -33.82 -37.64 -18.89
N MET A 112 -33.71 -38.68 -19.72
CA MET A 112 -33.09 -38.69 -21.02
C MET A 112 -33.87 -37.75 -21.96
N GLY A 113 -33.12 -37.02 -22.84
CA GLY A 113 -33.76 -36.36 -23.98
C GLY A 113 -32.84 -35.39 -24.69
N THR A 114 -32.09 -35.92 -25.63
CA THR A 114 -31.69 -35.37 -26.95
C THR A 114 -31.82 -33.86 -27.25
N GLY A 115 -30.70 -33.26 -27.64
CA GLY A 115 -30.59 -32.45 -28.86
C GLY A 115 -30.87 -30.96 -28.76
N GLY A 116 -29.88 -30.18 -29.14
CA GLY A 116 -30.05 -28.79 -29.51
C GLY A 116 -29.05 -27.86 -28.81
N GLY A 117 -27.82 -27.76 -29.31
CA GLY A 117 -26.90 -26.75 -28.90
C GLY A 117 -27.42 -25.37 -29.35
N ILE A 118 -27.89 -24.57 -28.41
CA ILE A 118 -27.93 -23.12 -28.56
C ILE A 118 -26.71 -22.62 -27.82
N GLY A 119 -25.66 -22.28 -28.62
CA GLY A 119 -24.53 -21.55 -28.10
C GLY A 119 -25.00 -20.14 -27.73
N ILE A 120 -25.34 -19.95 -26.49
CA ILE A 120 -25.46 -18.61 -25.89
C ILE A 120 -24.04 -18.13 -25.69
N SER A 121 -23.54 -17.28 -26.58
CA SER A 121 -22.37 -16.48 -26.30
C SER A 121 -22.77 -15.49 -25.22
N SER A 122 -22.51 -15.83 -23.94
CA SER A 122 -22.61 -14.86 -22.87
C SER A 122 -21.61 -13.74 -23.18
N THR A 123 -22.09 -12.51 -23.21
CA THR A 123 -21.21 -11.35 -23.32
C THR A 123 -20.36 -11.25 -22.03
N ASP A 124 -19.20 -10.64 -22.12
CA ASP A 124 -18.34 -10.44 -20.94
C ASP A 124 -19.10 -9.71 -19.82
N GLU A 125 -20.03 -8.81 -20.16
CA GLU A 125 -20.90 -8.11 -19.21
C GLU A 125 -21.88 -9.06 -18.48
N ASP A 126 -22.51 -10.01 -19.17
CA ASP A 126 -23.40 -11.00 -18.56
C ASP A 126 -22.63 -11.90 -17.58
N ARG A 127 -21.41 -12.30 -17.94
CA ARG A 127 -20.55 -13.10 -17.08
C ARG A 127 -20.11 -12.35 -15.83
N LEU A 128 -19.78 -11.07 -15.93
CA LEU A 128 -19.43 -10.22 -14.77
C LEU A 128 -20.64 -10.00 -13.85
N PHE A 129 -21.82 -9.85 -14.40
CA PHE A 129 -23.07 -9.72 -13.63
C PHE A 129 -23.37 -11.00 -12.85
N ASP A 130 -23.25 -12.15 -13.48
CA ASP A 130 -23.49 -13.45 -12.82
C ASP A 130 -22.50 -13.71 -11.68
N ILE A 131 -21.20 -13.39 -11.88
CA ILE A 131 -20.18 -13.58 -10.85
C ILE A 131 -20.39 -12.61 -9.66
N GLY A 132 -20.86 -11.38 -9.92
CA GLY A 132 -21.18 -10.40 -8.88
C GLY A 132 -22.31 -10.90 -7.95
N ILE A 133 -23.35 -11.50 -8.53
CA ILE A 133 -24.47 -12.11 -7.77
C ILE A 133 -23.96 -13.30 -6.96
N GLU A 134 -23.17 -14.19 -7.57
CA GLU A 134 -22.60 -15.37 -6.90
C GLU A 134 -21.74 -14.97 -5.68
N ILE A 135 -20.90 -13.96 -5.81
CA ILE A 135 -20.11 -13.43 -4.71
C ILE A 135 -21.01 -12.87 -3.61
N GLY A 136 -22.05 -12.10 -3.96
CA GLY A 136 -23.02 -11.57 -2.99
C GLY A 136 -23.68 -12.66 -2.15
N GLU A 137 -24.10 -13.76 -2.79
CA GLU A 137 -24.69 -14.93 -2.09
C GLU A 137 -23.67 -15.59 -1.13
N MET A 138 -22.41 -15.76 -1.56
CA MET A 138 -21.35 -16.31 -0.71
C MET A 138 -20.99 -15.38 0.44
N LEU A 139 -21.02 -14.07 0.24
CA LEU A 139 -20.78 -13.07 1.29
C LEU A 139 -21.93 -13.07 2.32
N SER A 140 -23.17 -13.26 1.87
CA SER A 140 -24.31 -13.42 2.77
C SER A 140 -24.16 -14.67 3.64
N GLU A 141 -23.73 -15.80 3.05
CA GLU A 141 -23.45 -17.03 3.81
C GLU A 141 -22.33 -16.82 4.83
N ALA A 142 -21.25 -16.17 4.43
CA ALA A 142 -20.14 -15.82 5.33
C ALA A 142 -20.61 -14.93 6.49
N ALA A 143 -21.47 -13.94 6.22
CA ALA A 143 -22.06 -13.09 7.26
C ALA A 143 -22.93 -13.87 8.24
N ASP A 144 -23.75 -14.79 7.75
CA ASP A 144 -24.59 -15.68 8.59
C ASP A 144 -23.74 -16.59 9.51
N GLU A 145 -22.51 -16.94 9.06
CA GLU A 145 -21.53 -17.70 9.86
C GLU A 145 -20.66 -16.80 10.76
N GLY A 146 -20.94 -15.49 10.82
CA GLY A 146 -20.19 -14.53 11.64
C GLY A 146 -18.76 -14.27 11.14
N LYS A 147 -18.51 -14.51 9.83
CA LYS A 147 -17.20 -14.26 9.24
C LYS A 147 -17.04 -12.81 8.80
N LYS A 148 -15.82 -12.28 8.95
CA LYS A 148 -15.39 -10.97 8.49
C LYS A 148 -14.26 -11.16 7.48
N ILE A 149 -14.32 -10.49 6.34
CA ILE A 149 -13.36 -10.70 5.25
C ILE A 149 -12.54 -9.44 5.06
N LEU A 150 -11.22 -9.53 5.31
CA LEU A 150 -10.27 -8.49 4.92
C LEU A 150 -9.80 -8.78 3.50
N VAL A 151 -10.07 -7.85 2.59
CA VAL A 151 -9.49 -7.83 1.24
C VAL A 151 -8.23 -6.98 1.24
N GLY A 152 -7.09 -7.59 0.95
CA GLY A 152 -5.80 -6.93 0.77
C GLY A 152 -5.47 -6.75 -0.71
N ILE A 153 -5.13 -5.53 -1.14
CA ILE A 153 -4.72 -5.26 -2.53
C ILE A 153 -3.46 -4.38 -2.50
N ASP A 154 -2.36 -4.92 -3.00
CA ASP A 154 -1.10 -4.17 -3.10
C ASP A 154 -0.96 -3.50 -4.48
N ASP A 155 -0.44 -2.27 -4.48
CA ASP A 155 -0.11 -1.45 -5.66
C ASP A 155 -1.28 -1.24 -6.64
N VAL A 156 -2.42 -0.74 -6.12
CA VAL A 156 -3.59 -0.43 -6.94
C VAL A 156 -3.32 0.69 -7.94
N SER A 157 -3.90 0.55 -9.12
CA SER A 157 -3.91 1.56 -10.18
C SER A 157 -5.27 1.60 -10.88
N LYS A 158 -5.51 2.66 -11.67
CA LYS A 158 -6.77 2.82 -12.39
C LYS A 158 -6.83 1.88 -13.60
N THR A 159 -7.07 0.58 -13.34
CA THR A 159 -7.37 -0.43 -14.36
C THR A 159 -8.87 -0.69 -14.45
N GLU A 160 -9.32 -1.29 -15.53
CA GLU A 160 -10.72 -1.69 -15.71
C GLU A 160 -11.13 -2.71 -14.64
N ASP A 161 -10.32 -3.74 -14.41
CA ASP A 161 -10.55 -4.74 -13.37
C ASP A 161 -10.74 -4.12 -11.97
N MET A 162 -9.88 -3.14 -11.61
CA MET A 162 -9.99 -2.45 -10.32
C MET A 162 -11.26 -1.61 -10.23
N ILE A 163 -11.68 -0.98 -11.33
CA ILE A 163 -12.93 -0.19 -11.36
C ILE A 163 -14.14 -1.10 -11.23
N VAL A 164 -14.16 -2.23 -11.93
CA VAL A 164 -15.24 -3.24 -11.86
C VAL A 164 -15.31 -3.81 -10.45
N PHE A 165 -14.21 -4.26 -9.88
CA PHE A 165 -14.14 -4.75 -8.50
C PHE A 165 -14.64 -3.71 -7.49
N ALA A 166 -14.17 -2.46 -7.60
CA ALA A 166 -14.57 -1.41 -6.68
C ALA A 166 -16.07 -1.06 -6.81
N SER A 167 -16.65 -1.21 -8.01
CA SER A 167 -18.08 -1.00 -8.23
C SER A 167 -18.93 -2.10 -7.56
N GLU A 168 -18.51 -3.36 -7.64
CA GLU A 168 -19.15 -4.47 -6.92
C GLU A 168 -18.94 -4.34 -5.40
N TYR A 169 -17.73 -3.98 -4.96
CA TYR A 169 -17.44 -3.73 -3.56
C TYR A 169 -18.37 -2.66 -2.95
N ALA A 170 -18.70 -1.60 -3.72
CA ALA A 170 -19.66 -0.59 -3.30
C ALA A 170 -21.06 -1.17 -3.02
N LYS A 171 -21.51 -2.16 -3.82
CA LYS A 171 -22.77 -2.87 -3.58
C LYS A 171 -22.69 -3.67 -2.29
N TRP A 172 -21.60 -4.38 -2.05
CA TRP A 172 -21.40 -5.15 -0.82
C TRP A 172 -21.42 -4.28 0.44
N LEU A 173 -20.92 -3.05 0.37
CA LEU A 173 -21.03 -2.08 1.46
C LEU A 173 -22.48 -1.63 1.70
N ILE A 174 -23.27 -1.44 0.64
CA ILE A 174 -24.70 -1.07 0.73
C ILE A 174 -25.51 -2.21 1.37
N GLU A 175 -25.21 -3.45 0.97
CA GLU A 175 -25.82 -4.68 1.54
C GLU A 175 -25.31 -4.99 2.96
N ARG A 176 -24.33 -4.22 3.46
CA ARG A 176 -23.74 -4.35 4.80
C ARG A 176 -23.06 -5.70 5.04
N TYR A 177 -22.49 -6.30 4.00
CA TYR A 177 -21.65 -7.46 4.19
C TYR A 177 -20.38 -7.11 4.98
N PRO A 178 -19.90 -8.01 5.84
CA PRO A 178 -18.72 -7.77 6.67
C PRO A 178 -17.43 -7.93 5.87
N VAL A 179 -17.25 -7.07 4.85
CA VAL A 179 -16.11 -7.02 3.95
C VAL A 179 -15.36 -5.71 4.14
N TYR A 180 -14.08 -5.81 4.40
CA TYR A 180 -13.17 -4.72 4.69
C TYR A 180 -12.06 -4.68 3.64
N LEU A 181 -11.61 -3.50 3.27
CA LEU A 181 -10.60 -3.31 2.23
C LEU A 181 -9.41 -2.52 2.78
N VAL A 182 -8.22 -3.08 2.63
CA VAL A 182 -6.97 -2.33 2.79
C VAL A 182 -6.21 -2.41 1.48
N CYS A 183 -5.98 -1.28 0.83
CA CYS A 183 -5.22 -1.24 -0.40
C CYS A 183 -4.04 -0.29 -0.31
N THR A 184 -2.98 -0.58 -1.06
CA THR A 184 -1.83 0.30 -1.17
C THR A 184 -1.71 0.87 -2.59
N GLY A 185 -1.07 2.01 -2.72
CA GLY A 185 -0.78 2.61 -4.03
C GLY A 185 0.05 3.87 -3.93
N LEU A 186 0.60 4.31 -5.07
CA LEU A 186 1.15 5.64 -5.18
C LEU A 186 0.03 6.68 -5.06
N TYR A 187 0.36 7.86 -4.58
CA TYR A 187 -0.64 8.91 -4.38
C TYR A 187 -1.49 9.18 -5.63
N GLU A 188 -0.86 9.27 -6.79
CA GLU A 188 -1.54 9.52 -8.06
C GLU A 188 -2.52 8.42 -8.44
N ASN A 189 -2.14 7.16 -8.23
CA ASN A 189 -2.99 6.02 -8.53
C ASN A 189 -4.23 6.01 -7.63
N ILE A 190 -4.03 6.26 -6.35
CA ILE A 190 -5.13 6.39 -5.36
C ILE A 190 -6.04 7.57 -5.72
N GLU A 191 -5.47 8.71 -6.12
CA GLU A 191 -6.24 9.89 -6.53
C GLU A 191 -7.04 9.64 -7.81
N GLN A 192 -6.42 9.02 -8.83
CA GLN A 192 -7.10 8.69 -10.08
C GLN A 192 -8.29 7.74 -9.85
N LEU A 193 -8.14 6.72 -9.00
CA LEU A 193 -9.25 5.85 -8.59
C LEU A 193 -10.33 6.61 -7.81
N SER A 194 -9.92 7.47 -6.87
CA SER A 194 -10.84 8.28 -6.06
C SER A 194 -11.68 9.25 -6.90
N ASN A 195 -11.19 9.63 -8.09
CA ASN A 195 -11.87 10.53 -9.02
C ASN A 195 -12.75 9.80 -10.05
N VAL A 196 -12.82 8.47 -10.03
CA VAL A 196 -13.77 7.70 -10.85
C VAL A 196 -15.19 8.02 -10.39
N LYS A 197 -16.06 8.42 -11.34
CA LYS A 197 -17.36 9.03 -11.07
C LYS A 197 -18.27 8.24 -10.12
N ASN A 198 -18.22 6.92 -10.18
CA ASN A 198 -19.13 6.05 -9.41
C ASN A 198 -18.48 5.46 -8.14
N LEU A 199 -17.21 5.76 -7.85
CA LEU A 199 -16.49 5.24 -6.69
C LEU A 199 -16.50 6.23 -5.51
N THR A 200 -17.67 6.75 -5.15
CA THR A 200 -17.81 7.75 -4.08
C THR A 200 -17.36 7.25 -2.72
N PHE A 201 -17.54 5.96 -2.42
CA PHE A 201 -17.07 5.34 -1.18
C PHE A 201 -15.53 5.37 -1.11
N PHE A 202 -14.86 5.04 -2.20
CA PHE A 202 -13.40 5.03 -2.27
C PHE A 202 -12.83 6.45 -2.08
N ARG A 203 -13.49 7.47 -2.62
CA ARG A 203 -13.12 8.87 -2.39
C ARG A 203 -13.21 9.28 -0.92
N ARG A 204 -14.23 8.78 -0.19
CA ARG A 204 -14.47 9.09 1.23
C ARG A 204 -13.63 8.24 2.18
N ALA A 205 -13.12 7.11 1.72
CA ALA A 205 -12.35 6.18 2.52
C ALA A 205 -11.11 6.82 3.14
N THR A 206 -10.77 6.38 4.33
CA THR A 206 -9.61 6.87 5.09
C THR A 206 -8.31 6.62 4.33
N THR A 207 -7.54 7.69 4.16
CA THR A 207 -6.23 7.63 3.51
C THR A 207 -5.13 7.75 4.55
N ILE A 208 -4.31 6.71 4.66
CA ILE A 208 -3.15 6.66 5.54
C ILE A 208 -1.89 6.90 4.70
N MET A 209 -1.19 7.98 4.99
CA MET A 209 0.11 8.26 4.40
C MET A 209 1.22 7.68 5.29
N THR A 210 2.10 6.86 4.70
CA THR A 210 3.27 6.35 5.42
C THR A 210 4.16 7.50 5.88
N LYS A 211 4.61 7.42 7.13
CA LYS A 211 5.48 8.41 7.76
C LYS A 211 6.92 7.90 7.83
N PRO A 212 7.93 8.78 7.91
CA PRO A 212 9.28 8.37 8.21
C PRO A 212 9.35 7.54 9.49
N LEU A 213 10.21 6.51 9.49
CA LEU A 213 10.46 5.69 10.66
C LEU A 213 11.07 6.51 11.80
N ASN A 214 10.78 6.12 13.02
CA ASN A 214 11.30 6.79 14.20
C ASN A 214 12.82 6.61 14.31
N HIS A 215 13.54 7.72 14.35
CA HIS A 215 15.00 7.77 14.39
C HIS A 215 15.61 7.01 15.58
N ILE A 216 15.01 7.10 16.76
CA ILE A 216 15.48 6.39 17.96
C ILE A 216 15.37 4.87 17.73
N LYS A 217 14.22 4.40 17.21
CA LYS A 217 14.02 2.98 16.91
C LYS A 217 15.01 2.48 15.84
N ILE A 218 15.33 3.30 14.82
CA ILE A 218 16.36 2.97 13.82
C ILE A 218 17.72 2.82 14.49
N THR A 219 18.13 3.78 15.32
CA THR A 219 19.40 3.75 16.05
C THR A 219 19.51 2.49 16.90
N GLU A 220 18.48 2.15 17.67
CA GLU A 220 18.44 0.92 18.49
C GLU A 220 18.53 -0.34 17.63
N MET A 221 17.84 -0.37 16.49
CA MET A 221 17.87 -1.49 15.58
C MET A 221 19.27 -1.72 15.00
N TYR A 222 19.92 -0.68 14.52
CA TYR A 222 21.29 -0.78 14.02
C TYR A 222 22.27 -1.20 15.11
N ARG A 223 22.22 -0.57 16.29
CA ARG A 223 23.07 -0.96 17.41
C ARG A 223 22.95 -2.44 17.74
N ASN A 224 21.72 -2.94 17.84
CA ASN A 224 21.46 -4.31 18.26
C ASN A 224 21.74 -5.34 17.17
N LYS A 225 21.41 -5.05 15.92
CA LYS A 225 21.53 -6.03 14.82
C LYS A 225 22.90 -6.02 14.14
N LEU A 226 23.60 -4.89 14.14
CA LEU A 226 24.95 -4.79 13.57
C LEU A 226 26.04 -4.94 14.64
N GLY A 227 25.70 -4.86 15.94
CA GLY A 227 26.67 -4.97 17.03
C GLY A 227 27.64 -3.79 17.09
N ILE A 228 27.21 -2.59 16.69
CA ILE A 228 28.00 -1.34 16.68
C ILE A 228 27.66 -0.47 17.89
N ASP A 229 28.49 0.53 18.16
CA ASP A 229 28.23 1.45 19.25
C ASP A 229 27.07 2.43 18.94
N THR A 230 26.64 3.19 19.96
CA THR A 230 25.48 4.09 19.82
C THR A 230 25.80 5.28 18.91
N LYS A 231 27.06 5.71 18.86
CA LYS A 231 27.48 6.86 18.03
C LYS A 231 27.36 6.47 16.54
N ASP A 232 27.99 5.38 16.16
CA ASP A 232 27.95 4.88 14.79
C ASP A 232 26.51 4.53 14.37
N ALA A 233 25.74 3.90 15.25
CA ALA A 233 24.34 3.58 14.99
C ALA A 233 23.48 4.84 14.75
N LYS A 234 23.76 5.92 15.46
CA LYS A 234 23.07 7.21 15.27
C LYS A 234 23.48 7.86 13.94
N GLU A 235 24.76 7.86 13.59
CA GLU A 235 25.24 8.38 12.32
C GLU A 235 24.60 7.64 11.13
N LEU A 236 24.52 6.30 11.20
CA LEU A 236 23.79 5.51 10.20
C LEU A 236 22.30 5.84 10.15
N ALA A 237 21.67 6.05 11.31
CA ALA A 237 20.26 6.42 11.37
C ALA A 237 19.99 7.79 10.73
N ASP A 238 20.88 8.77 10.98
CA ASP A 238 20.81 10.11 10.39
C ASP A 238 20.87 10.07 8.85
N MET A 239 21.69 9.19 8.27
CA MET A 239 21.76 8.99 6.81
C MET A 239 20.44 8.56 6.19
N THR A 240 19.60 7.85 6.92
CA THR A 240 18.33 7.34 6.38
C THR A 240 17.22 8.38 6.36
N LYS A 241 17.32 9.43 7.16
CA LYS A 241 16.23 10.40 7.43
C LYS A 241 14.88 9.73 7.73
N GLY A 242 14.89 8.48 8.21
CA GLY A 242 13.69 7.68 8.47
C GLY A 242 13.05 7.06 7.22
N TYR A 243 13.64 7.16 6.05
CA TYR A 243 13.13 6.54 4.84
C TYR A 243 13.30 5.03 4.90
N ALA A 244 12.19 4.28 4.85
CA ALA A 244 12.18 2.84 5.14
C ALA A 244 13.09 2.02 4.22
N TYR A 245 13.13 2.33 2.92
CA TYR A 245 14.04 1.67 1.99
C TYR A 245 15.50 1.95 2.34
N ALA A 246 15.87 3.22 2.60
CA ALA A 246 17.23 3.57 3.00
C ALA A 246 17.65 2.87 4.29
N PHE A 247 16.74 2.74 5.26
CA PHE A 247 17.00 2.03 6.51
C PHE A 247 17.33 0.55 6.25
N GLN A 248 16.54 -0.14 5.46
CA GLN A 248 16.77 -1.56 5.17
C GLN A 248 18.03 -1.74 4.31
N GLU A 249 18.22 -0.93 3.26
CA GLU A 249 19.36 -1.03 2.36
C GLU A 249 20.68 -0.78 3.08
N LEU A 250 20.76 0.29 3.87
CA LEU A 250 21.94 0.59 4.67
C LEU A 250 22.25 -0.54 5.67
N GLY A 251 21.20 -1.12 6.26
CA GLY A 251 21.35 -2.30 7.12
C GLY A 251 21.92 -3.51 6.37
N VAL A 252 21.41 -3.80 5.17
CA VAL A 252 21.93 -4.87 4.29
C VAL A 252 23.39 -4.64 3.96
N LEU A 253 23.76 -3.43 3.54
CA LEU A 253 25.12 -3.06 3.17
C LEU A 253 26.08 -3.19 4.36
N CYS A 254 25.73 -2.63 5.51
CA CYS A 254 26.58 -2.68 6.71
C CYS A 254 26.76 -4.12 7.22
N PHE A 255 25.72 -4.95 7.22
CA PHE A 255 25.81 -6.33 7.65
C PHE A 255 26.71 -7.16 6.73
N ASN A 256 26.59 -6.98 5.42
CA ASN A 256 27.32 -7.78 4.43
C ASN A 256 28.78 -7.32 4.24
N LYS A 257 29.00 -6.00 4.13
CA LYS A 257 30.32 -5.45 3.78
C LYS A 257 31.20 -5.12 4.97
N LYS A 258 30.62 -5.02 6.19
CA LYS A 258 31.36 -4.69 7.43
C LYS A 258 32.28 -3.48 7.24
N TYR A 259 31.72 -2.37 6.84
CA TYR A 259 32.49 -1.15 6.55
C TYR A 259 33.43 -0.75 7.70
N LYS A 260 34.56 -0.19 7.35
CA LYS A 260 35.54 0.34 8.31
C LYS A 260 35.14 1.71 8.87
N ASN A 261 34.36 2.46 8.12
CA ASN A 261 33.83 3.77 8.52
C ASN A 261 32.46 4.03 7.84
N VAL A 262 31.75 5.02 8.36
CA VAL A 262 30.41 5.42 7.95
C VAL A 262 30.39 6.02 6.54
N GLU A 263 31.45 6.74 6.12
CA GLU A 263 31.56 7.38 4.81
C GLU A 263 31.53 6.36 3.65
N MET A 264 32.13 5.17 3.84
CA MET A 264 32.06 4.12 2.83
C MET A 264 30.64 3.60 2.64
N ALA A 265 29.87 3.49 3.73
CA ALA A 265 28.47 3.07 3.69
C ALA A 265 27.59 4.12 2.99
N GLU A 266 27.91 5.41 3.16
CA GLU A 266 27.18 6.51 2.52
C GLU A 266 27.26 6.45 1.00
N GLY A 267 28.46 6.25 0.43
CA GLY A 267 28.64 6.16 -1.01
C GLY A 267 27.82 5.04 -1.65
N ASP A 268 27.88 3.85 -1.05
CA ASP A 268 27.12 2.71 -1.54
C ASP A 268 25.60 2.91 -1.38
N LEU A 269 25.14 3.49 -0.26
CA LEU A 269 23.74 3.81 -0.06
C LEU A 269 23.21 4.79 -1.12
N LYS A 270 23.97 5.84 -1.45
CA LYS A 270 23.60 6.80 -2.50
C LYS A 270 23.40 6.11 -3.84
N MET A 271 24.31 5.22 -4.24
CA MET A 271 24.19 4.47 -5.50
C MET A 271 22.91 3.62 -5.55
N GLU A 272 22.59 2.92 -4.46
CA GLU A 272 21.37 2.10 -4.39
C GLU A 272 20.10 2.96 -4.40
N LEU A 273 20.07 4.08 -3.68
CA LEU A 273 18.93 5.00 -3.66
C LEU A 273 18.69 5.62 -5.05
N TYR A 274 19.75 6.02 -5.75
CA TYR A 274 19.67 6.65 -7.06
C TYR A 274 19.09 5.68 -8.10
N SER A 275 19.63 4.47 -8.16
CA SER A 275 19.24 3.49 -9.16
C SER A 275 17.86 2.86 -8.91
N TYR A 276 17.54 2.55 -7.65
CA TYR A 276 16.30 1.83 -7.32
C TYR A 276 15.08 2.73 -7.18
N ALA A 277 15.22 3.86 -6.48
CA ALA A 277 14.07 4.65 -6.09
C ALA A 277 13.99 6.02 -6.80
N TYR A 278 15.11 6.76 -6.87
CA TYR A 278 15.05 8.17 -7.18
C TYR A 278 14.81 8.47 -8.64
N GLU A 279 15.39 7.69 -9.55
CA GLU A 279 15.08 7.81 -10.98
C GLU A 279 13.58 7.64 -11.25
N LYS A 280 12.95 6.62 -10.64
CA LYS A 280 11.51 6.39 -10.78
C LYS A 280 10.67 7.50 -10.16
N ILE A 281 11.04 7.98 -8.97
CA ILE A 281 10.35 9.11 -8.33
C ILE A 281 10.42 10.35 -9.21
N TRP A 282 11.57 10.61 -9.82
CA TRP A 282 11.76 11.73 -10.72
C TRP A 282 10.97 11.60 -12.03
N GLU A 283 11.02 10.43 -12.68
CA GLU A 283 10.26 10.13 -13.90
C GLU A 283 8.75 10.35 -13.72
N GLU A 284 8.21 9.97 -12.56
CA GLU A 284 6.80 10.11 -12.22
C GLU A 284 6.37 11.55 -11.92
N MET A 285 7.31 12.51 -11.78
CA MET A 285 7.00 13.92 -11.49
C MET A 285 6.58 14.70 -12.73
N ALA A 286 5.54 15.53 -12.58
CA ALA A 286 5.19 16.52 -13.59
C ALA A 286 6.25 17.63 -13.67
N GLU A 287 6.32 18.33 -14.80
CA GLU A 287 7.31 19.40 -15.04
C GLU A 287 7.32 20.47 -13.92
N GLY A 288 6.14 20.92 -13.46
CA GLY A 288 6.06 21.92 -12.38
C GLY A 288 6.50 21.38 -11.01
N ASP A 289 6.36 20.06 -10.76
CA ASP A 289 6.88 19.42 -9.55
C ASP A 289 8.40 19.36 -9.60
N ARG A 290 8.98 19.00 -10.77
CA ARG A 290 10.42 18.97 -11.00
C ARG A 290 11.02 20.36 -10.83
N GLU A 291 10.37 21.43 -11.37
CA GLU A 291 10.79 22.82 -11.16
C GLU A 291 10.88 23.15 -9.67
N LEU A 292 9.83 22.85 -8.89
CA LEU A 292 9.82 23.15 -7.46
C LEU A 292 10.89 22.34 -6.72
N VAL A 293 11.05 21.07 -7.03
CA VAL A 293 12.06 20.19 -6.40
C VAL A 293 13.49 20.66 -6.74
N CYS A 294 13.78 21.08 -7.97
CA CYS A 294 15.07 21.67 -8.33
C CYS A 294 15.40 22.90 -7.46
N LEU A 295 14.44 23.81 -7.27
CA LEU A 295 14.65 24.96 -6.38
C LEU A 295 14.98 24.54 -4.94
N LEU A 296 14.38 23.45 -4.45
CA LEU A 296 14.62 22.93 -3.10
C LEU A 296 16.00 22.25 -2.93
N THR A 297 16.76 22.07 -4.00
CA THR A 297 18.12 21.53 -3.88
C THR A 297 19.15 22.55 -3.42
N GLU A 298 18.82 23.85 -3.43
CA GLU A 298 19.75 24.91 -3.07
C GLU A 298 20.07 24.95 -1.57
N LYS A 299 19.09 24.61 -0.73
CA LYS A 299 19.20 24.59 0.73
C LYS A 299 18.30 23.51 1.33
N ASP A 300 18.58 23.06 2.54
CA ASP A 300 17.77 22.06 3.25
C ASP A 300 16.30 22.46 3.40
N GLU A 301 16.04 23.74 3.65
CA GLU A 301 14.69 24.32 3.72
C GLU A 301 14.69 25.72 3.12
N LEU A 302 13.67 26.07 2.35
CA LEU A 302 13.45 27.37 1.74
C LEU A 302 12.13 27.98 2.20
N LYS A 303 12.11 29.31 2.31
CA LYS A 303 10.85 30.04 2.54
C LYS A 303 10.00 30.06 1.27
N ARG A 304 8.68 30.06 1.48
CA ARG A 304 7.72 30.19 0.37
C ARG A 304 8.02 31.37 -0.56
N GLU A 305 8.36 32.53 0.01
CA GLU A 305 8.62 33.76 -0.72
C GLU A 305 9.82 33.62 -1.68
N ASP A 306 10.92 33.02 -1.19
CA ASP A 306 12.13 32.77 -1.97
C ASP A 306 11.85 31.83 -3.15
N ILE A 307 11.00 30.81 -2.95
CA ILE A 307 10.62 29.87 -3.99
C ILE A 307 9.75 30.56 -5.04
N ILE A 308 8.70 31.26 -4.62
CA ILE A 308 7.75 31.92 -5.51
C ILE A 308 8.47 32.93 -6.41
N SER A 309 9.47 33.65 -5.88
CA SER A 309 10.26 34.63 -6.65
C SER A 309 11.05 34.00 -7.80
N LYS A 310 11.35 32.70 -7.74
CA LYS A 310 12.16 31.98 -8.72
C LYS A 310 11.33 31.09 -9.67
N MET A 311 10.07 30.83 -9.34
CA MET A 311 9.21 29.95 -10.14
C MET A 311 8.75 30.62 -11.45
N LYS A 312 8.71 29.85 -12.54
CA LYS A 312 8.13 30.28 -13.82
C LYS A 312 6.62 30.55 -13.71
N LYS A 313 5.91 29.78 -12.87
CA LYS A 313 4.45 29.91 -12.65
C LYS A 313 4.14 30.00 -11.14
N PRO A 314 4.40 31.17 -10.51
CA PRO A 314 4.24 31.36 -9.05
C PRO A 314 2.83 31.02 -8.52
N GLN A 315 1.79 31.27 -9.33
CA GLN A 315 0.38 30.97 -9.01
C GLN A 315 0.13 29.47 -8.76
N ASN A 316 0.95 28.57 -9.28
CA ASN A 316 0.79 27.14 -9.16
C ASN A 316 1.57 26.55 -7.95
N TYR A 317 2.28 27.37 -7.19
CA TYR A 317 3.08 26.91 -6.04
C TYR A 317 2.30 26.00 -5.08
N SER A 318 1.09 26.42 -4.70
CA SER A 318 0.28 25.64 -3.74
C SER A 318 -0.10 24.26 -4.29
N VAL A 319 -0.39 24.17 -5.60
CA VAL A 319 -0.74 22.90 -6.26
C VAL A 319 0.46 21.95 -6.27
N TYR A 320 1.64 22.44 -6.66
CA TYR A 320 2.87 21.63 -6.70
C TYR A 320 3.31 21.20 -5.31
N ARG A 321 3.32 22.16 -4.35
CA ARG A 321 3.63 21.88 -2.94
C ARG A 321 2.73 20.79 -2.38
N ASP A 322 1.41 20.92 -2.52
CA ASP A 322 0.43 19.99 -1.94
C ASP A 322 0.56 18.61 -2.57
N ARG A 323 0.82 18.54 -3.88
CA ARG A 323 1.07 17.27 -4.56
C ARG A 323 2.35 16.60 -4.06
N LEU A 324 3.46 17.32 -3.97
CA LEU A 324 4.74 16.80 -3.46
C LEU A 324 4.66 16.38 -1.98
N MET A 325 3.87 17.11 -1.16
CA MET A 325 3.59 16.70 0.22
C MET A 325 2.84 15.38 0.28
N ARG A 326 1.77 15.24 -0.51
CA ARG A 326 0.96 14.01 -0.57
C ARG A 326 1.72 12.84 -1.16
N ARG A 327 2.70 13.09 -2.03
CA ARG A 327 3.65 12.09 -2.50
C ARG A 327 4.66 11.66 -1.44
N GLY A 328 4.87 12.45 -0.40
CA GLY A 328 5.89 12.19 0.62
C GLY A 328 7.31 12.54 0.16
N VAL A 329 7.47 13.54 -0.70
CA VAL A 329 8.78 14.01 -1.20
C VAL A 329 9.27 15.23 -0.42
N VAL A 330 8.34 16.09 0.01
CA VAL A 330 8.64 17.30 0.76
C VAL A 330 7.87 17.37 2.07
N LYS A 331 8.41 18.12 3.03
CA LYS A 331 7.72 18.53 4.25
C LYS A 331 7.58 20.05 4.27
N VAL A 332 6.51 20.52 4.92
CA VAL A 332 6.29 21.93 5.19
C VAL A 332 6.25 22.15 6.69
N ARG A 333 7.02 23.11 7.18
CA ARG A 333 7.05 23.48 8.60
C ARG A 333 7.19 24.99 8.75
N GLN A 334 6.23 25.64 9.40
CA GLN A 334 6.27 27.07 9.72
C GLN A 334 6.60 27.98 8.53
N GLY A 335 6.04 27.68 7.34
CA GLY A 335 6.29 28.46 6.12
C GLY A 335 7.54 28.09 5.34
N TYR A 336 8.33 27.14 5.84
CA TYR A 336 9.47 26.55 5.13
C TYR A 336 9.07 25.24 4.48
N ILE A 337 9.69 24.92 3.36
CA ILE A 337 9.54 23.66 2.65
C ILE A 337 10.93 23.07 2.37
N GLY A 338 11.07 21.76 2.52
CA GLY A 338 12.34 21.05 2.26
C GLY A 338 12.11 19.61 1.83
N LEU A 339 13.13 19.03 1.19
CA LEU A 339 13.15 17.63 0.78
C LEU A 339 13.28 16.72 2.00
N ILE A 340 12.52 15.60 2.03
CA ILE A 340 12.59 14.65 3.14
C ILE A 340 13.38 13.39 2.82
N LEU A 341 13.53 13.05 1.54
CA LEU A 341 14.28 11.85 1.14
C LEU A 341 15.80 12.11 1.28
N PRO A 342 16.55 11.15 1.85
CA PRO A 342 17.99 11.29 2.02
C PRO A 342 18.68 11.41 0.66
N TYR A 343 19.61 12.33 0.51
CA TYR A 343 20.43 12.55 -0.71
C TYR A 343 19.65 12.85 -2.01
N PHE A 344 18.32 13.01 -1.96
CA PHE A 344 17.52 13.26 -3.17
C PHE A 344 17.90 14.59 -3.85
N GLY A 345 18.22 15.61 -3.07
CA GLY A 345 18.70 16.87 -3.61
C GLY A 345 20.06 16.75 -4.31
N GLU A 346 20.95 15.88 -3.83
CA GLU A 346 22.23 15.58 -4.46
C GLU A 346 22.02 14.85 -5.79
N PHE A 347 21.19 13.81 -5.79
CA PHE A 347 20.79 13.09 -6.99
C PHE A 347 20.29 14.04 -8.10
N ILE A 348 19.41 14.99 -7.76
CA ILE A 348 18.86 15.92 -8.74
C ILE A 348 19.94 16.84 -9.29
N ARG A 349 20.85 17.37 -8.44
CA ARG A 349 21.95 18.21 -8.90
C ARG A 349 22.93 17.49 -9.81
N GLU A 350 23.17 16.22 -9.57
CA GLU A 350 24.12 15.42 -10.36
C GLU A 350 23.57 14.98 -11.71
N TYR A 351 22.27 14.64 -11.77
CA TYR A 351 21.72 13.96 -12.95
C TYR A 351 20.66 14.77 -13.71
N HIS A 352 20.09 15.83 -13.12
CA HIS A 352 18.94 16.54 -13.68
C HIS A 352 19.07 18.08 -13.69
N MET A 353 20.18 18.64 -13.27
CA MET A 353 20.51 20.07 -13.35
C MET A 353 21.79 20.31 -14.16
#